data_3c03c8097f1b036721c42312a8296027
#
_entry.id   3c03c8097f1b036721c42312a8296027
#
_cell.length_a   1.000
_cell.length_b   1.000
_cell.length_c   1.000
_cell.angle_alpha   90.00
_cell.angle_beta   90.00
_cell.angle_gamma   90.00
#
_symmetry.space_group_name_H-M   'P 1'
#
loop_
_entity.id
_entity.type
_entity.pdbx_description
1 polymer ?
#
loop_
_entity_poly.entity_id
_entity_poly.type
_entity_poly.pdbx_seq_one_letter_code
_entity_poly.pdbx_strand_id
1 'polypeptide(L)'
;ALILREKDLSEKEYEELAKKVMAICAEYQVPCILHTFWRVAEKLKCDTVHLPLPILRQFVLEKQNQKNQKYRESQNLSIPESQREIIRKIGTSVHSTEQAQEAQELGASYVTAGHIYATDCKKGLQPRGLDFLRQVCAAVDLPVYAIGGIKFDETQWMSLKECGAAGGCIMSGMMKA
;
A
#
# COMPACT_ATOMS: atom_id res chain seq x y z
N ALA A 1 3.73 10.82 -2.54
CA ALA A 1 2.64 9.99 -3.09
C ALA A 1 1.35 10.20 -2.28
N LEU A 2 0.22 10.05 -2.92
CA LEU A 2 -1.10 10.05 -2.31
C LEU A 2 -1.69 8.65 -2.36
N ILE A 3 -2.20 8.14 -1.22
CA ILE A 3 -2.96 6.88 -1.16
C ILE A 3 -4.45 7.24 -1.07
N LEU A 4 -5.21 6.93 -2.13
CA LEU A 4 -6.66 7.12 -2.16
C LEU A 4 -7.33 5.96 -1.43
N ARG A 5 -7.88 6.23 -0.23
CA ARG A 5 -8.50 5.23 0.61
C ARG A 5 -9.92 5.64 0.99
N GLU A 6 -10.88 5.05 0.30
CA GLU A 6 -12.30 5.14 0.63
C GLU A 6 -12.86 3.73 0.81
N LYS A 7 -13.42 3.46 2.00
CA LYS A 7 -13.88 2.12 2.38
C LYS A 7 -15.36 1.90 2.14
N ASP A 8 -16.12 2.98 2.16
CA ASP A 8 -17.58 2.96 2.23
C ASP A 8 -18.22 3.12 0.84
N LEU A 9 -17.38 3.32 -0.19
CA LEU A 9 -17.82 3.41 -1.58
C LEU A 9 -17.93 2.03 -2.23
N SER A 10 -18.93 1.87 -3.08
CA SER A 10 -18.95 0.76 -4.03
C SER A 10 -17.77 0.85 -5.02
N GLU A 11 -17.43 -0.25 -5.67
CA GLU A 11 -16.32 -0.28 -6.66
C GLU A 11 -16.55 0.74 -7.79
N LYS A 12 -17.80 0.92 -8.24
CA LYS A 12 -18.16 1.90 -9.28
C LYS A 12 -17.97 3.35 -8.81
N GLU A 13 -18.41 3.67 -7.61
CA GLU A 13 -18.25 5.01 -7.03
C GLU A 13 -16.77 5.31 -6.77
N TYR A 14 -16.03 4.30 -6.29
CA TYR A 14 -14.59 4.40 -6.11
C TYR A 14 -13.86 4.64 -7.44
N GLU A 15 -14.26 3.97 -8.53
CA GLU A 15 -13.69 4.19 -9.86
C GLU A 15 -13.88 5.64 -10.32
N GLU A 16 -15.08 6.20 -10.16
CA GLU A 16 -15.35 7.59 -10.56
C GLU A 16 -14.54 8.60 -9.72
N LEU A 17 -14.40 8.35 -8.43
CA LEU A 17 -13.55 9.16 -7.56
C LEU A 17 -12.07 9.02 -7.96
N ALA A 18 -11.60 7.80 -8.20
CA ALA A 18 -10.22 7.51 -8.57
C ALA A 18 -9.81 8.23 -9.85
N LYS A 19 -10.67 8.27 -10.88
CA LYS A 19 -10.42 9.03 -12.13
C LYS A 19 -10.14 10.50 -11.84
N LYS A 20 -10.95 11.13 -10.99
CA LYS A 20 -10.81 12.55 -10.63
C LYS A 20 -9.52 12.79 -9.85
N VAL A 21 -9.26 11.96 -8.83
CA VAL A 21 -8.06 12.11 -7.99
C VAL A 21 -6.79 11.84 -8.77
N MET A 22 -6.77 10.83 -9.64
CA MET A 22 -5.62 10.54 -10.51
C MET A 22 -5.32 11.70 -11.46
N ALA A 23 -6.35 12.36 -12.02
CA ALA A 23 -6.17 13.51 -12.88
C ALA A 23 -5.51 14.69 -12.13
N ILE A 24 -5.98 14.98 -10.90
CA ILE A 24 -5.38 16.02 -10.04
C ILE A 24 -3.93 15.62 -9.67
N CYS A 25 -3.71 14.39 -9.28
CA CYS A 25 -2.36 13.89 -8.97
C CYS A 25 -1.40 14.05 -10.15
N ALA A 26 -1.86 13.78 -11.37
CA ALA A 26 -1.08 13.93 -12.58
C ALA A 26 -0.71 15.42 -12.85
N GLU A 27 -1.66 16.33 -12.66
CA GLU A 27 -1.43 17.77 -12.79
C GLU A 27 -0.32 18.26 -11.84
N TYR A 28 -0.34 17.78 -10.59
CA TYR A 28 0.67 18.16 -9.58
C TYR A 28 1.88 17.22 -9.54
N GLN A 29 2.02 16.28 -10.48
CA GLN A 29 3.10 15.31 -10.55
C GLN A 29 3.27 14.47 -9.26
N VAL A 30 2.16 14.19 -8.58
CA VAL A 30 2.12 13.38 -7.37
C VAL A 30 1.73 11.95 -7.72
N PRO A 31 2.53 10.92 -7.40
CA PRO A 31 2.14 9.54 -7.60
C PRO A 31 0.85 9.21 -6.85
N CYS A 32 -0.15 8.68 -7.57
CA CYS A 32 -1.42 8.23 -6.99
C CYS A 32 -1.38 6.71 -6.79
N ILE A 33 -1.77 6.26 -5.60
CA ILE A 33 -1.82 4.87 -5.19
C ILE A 33 -3.27 4.52 -4.87
N LEU A 34 -3.85 3.53 -5.55
CA LEU A 34 -5.21 3.11 -5.28
C LEU A 34 -5.26 2.06 -4.16
N HIS A 35 -6.17 2.26 -3.21
CA HIS A 35 -6.29 1.37 -2.05
C HIS A 35 -7.40 0.33 -2.27
N THR A 36 -7.16 -0.93 -1.92
CA THR A 36 -8.11 -2.06 -1.90
C THR A 36 -8.58 -2.50 -3.30
N PHE A 37 -9.13 -1.62 -4.11
CA PHE A 37 -9.80 -1.93 -5.39
C PHE A 37 -8.78 -2.14 -6.52
N TRP A 38 -8.00 -3.21 -6.46
CA TRP A 38 -6.95 -3.47 -7.44
C TRP A 38 -7.48 -3.72 -8.88
N ARG A 39 -8.73 -4.21 -9.03
CA ARG A 39 -9.35 -4.35 -10.36
C ARG A 39 -9.64 -2.99 -10.99
N VAL A 40 -10.02 -2.01 -10.18
CA VAL A 40 -10.14 -0.60 -10.64
C VAL A 40 -8.77 -0.05 -11.03
N ALA A 41 -7.72 -0.37 -10.27
CA ALA A 41 -6.36 0.05 -10.63
C ALA A 41 -5.93 -0.53 -11.99
N GLU A 42 -6.19 -1.80 -12.27
CA GLU A 42 -5.93 -2.40 -13.58
C GLU A 42 -6.72 -1.71 -14.70
N LYS A 43 -8.01 -1.46 -14.49
CA LYS A 43 -8.88 -0.80 -15.46
C LYS A 43 -8.39 0.62 -15.77
N LEU A 44 -7.95 1.37 -14.76
CA LEU A 44 -7.45 2.74 -14.88
C LEU A 44 -5.95 2.82 -15.23
N LYS A 45 -5.28 1.68 -15.42
CA LYS A 45 -3.84 1.57 -15.69
C LYS A 45 -2.97 2.21 -14.60
N CYS A 46 -3.43 2.17 -13.35
CA CYS A 46 -2.66 2.58 -12.20
C CYS A 46 -1.69 1.44 -11.81
N ASP A 47 -0.41 1.70 -11.84
CA ASP A 47 0.62 0.67 -11.65
C ASP A 47 0.95 0.39 -10.18
N THR A 48 0.39 1.18 -9.26
CA THR A 48 0.69 1.07 -7.83
C THR A 48 -0.59 0.96 -7.01
N VAL A 49 -0.65 -0.05 -6.15
CA VAL A 49 -1.79 -0.28 -5.24
C VAL A 49 -1.33 -0.43 -3.79
N HIS A 50 -2.22 -0.12 -2.85
CA HIS A 50 -2.03 -0.43 -1.43
C HIS A 50 -3.15 -1.36 -0.97
N LEU A 51 -2.80 -2.60 -0.65
CA LEU A 51 -3.77 -3.65 -0.34
C LEU A 51 -3.71 -4.00 1.16
N PRO A 52 -4.85 -4.12 1.86
CA PRO A 52 -4.88 -4.82 3.13
C PRO A 52 -4.30 -6.23 2.98
N LEU A 53 -3.57 -6.72 3.98
CA LEU A 53 -2.88 -8.02 3.90
C LEU A 53 -3.79 -9.19 3.45
N PRO A 54 -5.04 -9.32 3.91
CA PRO A 54 -5.96 -10.35 3.39
C PRO A 54 -6.25 -10.20 1.89
N ILE A 55 -6.37 -8.97 1.39
CA ILE A 55 -6.59 -8.70 -0.03
C ILE A 55 -5.33 -8.96 -0.84
N LEU A 56 -4.14 -8.68 -0.30
CA LEU A 56 -2.87 -9.03 -0.92
C LEU A 56 -2.76 -10.54 -1.14
N ARG A 57 -3.11 -11.36 -0.15
CA ARG A 57 -3.15 -12.82 -0.28
C ARG A 57 -4.05 -13.27 -1.43
N GLN A 58 -5.26 -12.72 -1.51
CA GLN A 58 -6.21 -13.02 -2.59
C GLN A 58 -5.67 -12.59 -3.95
N PHE A 59 -5.11 -11.39 -4.05
CA PHE A 59 -4.50 -10.88 -5.27
C PHE A 59 -3.40 -11.80 -5.79
N VAL A 60 -2.47 -12.20 -4.92
CA VAL A 60 -1.35 -13.10 -5.30
C VAL A 60 -1.89 -14.45 -5.77
N LEU A 61 -2.84 -15.03 -5.06
CA LEU A 61 -3.47 -16.31 -5.44
C LEU A 61 -4.16 -16.23 -6.79
N GLU A 62 -4.94 -15.17 -7.05
CA GLU A 62 -5.60 -14.96 -8.34
C GLU A 62 -4.59 -14.81 -9.48
N LYS A 63 -3.50 -14.06 -9.27
CA LYS A 63 -2.44 -13.90 -10.27
C LYS A 63 -1.70 -15.20 -10.56
N GLN A 64 -1.42 -16.01 -9.55
CA GLN A 64 -0.83 -17.33 -9.73
C GLN A 64 -1.74 -18.25 -10.54
N ASN A 65 -3.04 -18.29 -10.22
CA ASN A 65 -4.01 -19.11 -10.95
C ASN A 65 -4.12 -18.67 -12.42
N GLN A 66 -4.14 -17.36 -12.71
CA GLN A 66 -4.16 -16.84 -14.07
C GLN A 66 -2.88 -17.23 -14.85
N LYS A 67 -1.71 -17.16 -14.21
CA LYS A 67 -0.44 -17.59 -14.84
C LYS A 67 -0.45 -19.08 -15.15
N ASN A 68 -0.92 -19.92 -14.21
CA ASN A 68 -1.00 -21.36 -14.40
C ASN A 68 -2.00 -21.75 -15.51
N GLN A 69 -3.13 -21.07 -15.61
CA GLN A 69 -4.11 -21.29 -16.68
C GLN A 69 -3.52 -20.91 -18.03
N LYS A 70 -2.89 -19.74 -18.17
CA LYS A 70 -2.22 -19.31 -19.40
C LYS A 70 -1.12 -20.27 -19.81
N TYR A 71 -0.32 -20.77 -18.86
CA TYR A 71 0.73 -21.75 -19.18
C TYR A 71 0.17 -23.06 -19.76
N ARG A 72 -1.01 -23.51 -19.28
CA ARG A 72 -1.70 -24.69 -19.83
C ARG A 72 -2.26 -24.46 -21.24
N GLU A 73 -2.71 -23.23 -21.53
CA GLU A 73 -3.30 -22.85 -22.82
C GLU A 73 -2.23 -22.48 -23.87
N SER A 74 -1.04 -22.03 -23.44
CA SER A 74 0.00 -21.45 -24.31
C SER A 74 1.23 -22.35 -24.50
N GLN A 75 1.03 -23.63 -24.84
CA GLN A 75 2.21 -24.44 -25.24
C GLN A 75 2.88 -23.97 -26.54
N ASN A 76 2.46 -22.85 -27.17
CA ASN A 76 3.00 -22.45 -28.48
C ASN A 76 2.96 -20.97 -28.88
N LEU A 77 2.89 -19.97 -28.01
CA LEU A 77 2.96 -18.57 -28.48
C LEU A 77 3.70 -17.63 -27.52
N SER A 78 4.49 -16.71 -28.09
CA SER A 78 5.10 -15.57 -27.42
C SER A 78 4.03 -14.69 -26.75
N ILE A 79 4.26 -14.26 -25.50
CA ILE A 79 3.34 -13.43 -24.72
C ILE A 79 3.20 -12.05 -25.39
N PRO A 80 2.01 -11.66 -25.89
CA PRO A 80 1.79 -10.35 -26.46
C PRO A 80 2.01 -9.22 -25.43
N GLU A 81 2.45 -8.07 -25.89
CA GLU A 81 2.71 -6.88 -25.05
C GLU A 81 1.48 -6.40 -24.26
N SER A 82 0.27 -6.65 -24.78
CA SER A 82 -1.01 -6.38 -24.14
C SER A 82 -1.28 -7.22 -22.87
N GLN A 83 -0.43 -8.18 -22.54
CA GLN A 83 -0.55 -9.08 -21.39
C GLN A 83 0.44 -8.77 -20.26
N ARG A 84 1.17 -7.66 -20.34
CA ARG A 84 2.06 -7.22 -19.24
C ARG A 84 1.23 -6.86 -18.01
N GLU A 85 1.71 -7.28 -16.84
CA GLU A 85 1.07 -6.92 -15.58
C GLU A 85 1.07 -5.39 -15.42
N ILE A 86 -0.12 -4.82 -15.26
CA ILE A 86 -0.32 -3.37 -15.07
C ILE A 86 0.20 -2.98 -13.70
N ILE A 87 -0.20 -3.72 -12.66
CA ILE A 87 0.21 -3.46 -11.28
C ILE A 87 1.65 -3.96 -11.08
N ARG A 88 2.55 -3.03 -10.78
CA ARG A 88 3.99 -3.26 -10.62
C ARG A 88 4.47 -3.06 -9.20
N LYS A 89 3.76 -2.23 -8.42
CA LYS A 89 4.12 -1.91 -7.04
C LYS A 89 2.93 -2.16 -6.13
N ILE A 90 3.16 -2.90 -5.07
CA ILE A 90 2.12 -3.26 -4.11
C ILE A 90 2.61 -2.89 -2.72
N GLY A 91 1.87 -1.99 -2.06
CA GLY A 91 2.05 -1.73 -0.64
C GLY A 91 1.04 -2.51 0.19
N THR A 92 1.35 -2.74 1.45
CA THR A 92 0.39 -3.29 2.42
C THR A 92 0.60 -2.71 3.81
N SER A 93 -0.47 -2.74 4.62
CA SER A 93 -0.40 -2.31 6.02
C SER A 93 -0.18 -3.51 6.93
N VAL A 94 0.77 -3.38 7.87
CA VAL A 94 1.17 -4.43 8.80
C VAL A 94 1.07 -3.96 10.25
N HIS A 95 0.80 -4.89 11.15
CA HIS A 95 0.61 -4.65 12.57
C HIS A 95 1.44 -5.60 13.44
N SER A 96 2.30 -6.42 12.85
CA SER A 96 3.32 -7.23 13.53
C SER A 96 4.50 -7.49 12.60
N THR A 97 5.59 -8.00 13.15
CA THR A 97 6.80 -8.41 12.39
C THR A 97 6.50 -9.57 11.45
N GLU A 98 5.69 -10.54 11.91
CA GLU A 98 5.27 -11.70 11.12
C GLU A 98 4.45 -11.27 9.89
N GLN A 99 3.55 -10.28 10.07
CA GLN A 99 2.81 -9.72 8.94
C GLN A 99 3.71 -8.99 7.94
N ALA A 100 4.79 -8.36 8.41
CA ALA A 100 5.75 -7.71 7.53
C ALA A 100 6.56 -8.73 6.72
N GLN A 101 7.02 -9.80 7.36
CA GLN A 101 7.70 -10.91 6.70
C GLN A 101 6.79 -11.60 5.67
N GLU A 102 5.56 -11.90 6.05
CA GLU A 102 4.57 -12.45 5.13
C GLU A 102 4.32 -11.53 3.92
N ALA A 103 4.21 -10.22 4.17
CA ALA A 103 4.04 -9.24 3.09
C ALA A 103 5.23 -9.28 2.11
N GLN A 104 6.45 -9.41 2.61
CA GLN A 104 7.65 -9.56 1.80
C GLN A 104 7.62 -10.85 0.98
N GLU A 105 7.26 -11.97 1.59
CA GLU A 105 7.11 -13.27 0.89
C GLU A 105 6.04 -13.23 -0.20
N LEU A 106 4.96 -12.47 0.02
CA LEU A 106 3.89 -12.23 -0.97
C LEU A 106 4.28 -11.25 -2.06
N GLY A 107 5.50 -10.69 -2.05
CA GLY A 107 6.01 -9.80 -3.08
C GLY A 107 5.55 -8.35 -2.92
N ALA A 108 5.24 -7.89 -1.72
CA ALA A 108 5.02 -6.47 -1.47
C ALA A 108 6.26 -5.65 -1.81
N SER A 109 6.05 -4.45 -2.35
CA SER A 109 7.12 -3.51 -2.69
C SER A 109 7.47 -2.58 -1.53
N TYR A 110 6.57 -2.41 -0.58
CA TYR A 110 6.75 -1.65 0.66
C TYR A 110 5.66 -2.02 1.66
N VAL A 111 5.89 -1.69 2.92
CA VAL A 111 4.88 -1.84 3.98
C VAL A 111 4.64 -0.53 4.73
N THR A 112 3.41 -0.34 5.24
CA THR A 112 3.13 0.68 6.22
C THR A 112 2.95 0.03 7.60
N ALA A 113 3.76 0.43 8.57
CA ALA A 113 3.75 -0.10 9.93
C ALA A 113 3.02 0.84 10.89
N GLY A 114 2.05 0.34 11.62
CA GLY A 114 1.31 1.21 12.54
C GLY A 114 0.29 0.53 13.45
N HIS A 115 -0.32 1.37 14.30
CA HIS A 115 -0.12 2.84 14.44
C HIS A 115 1.00 3.15 15.43
N ILE A 116 1.88 4.08 15.06
CA ILE A 116 3.10 4.34 15.83
C ILE A 116 2.82 5.27 17.02
N TYR A 117 2.09 6.36 16.79
CA TYR A 117 1.71 7.31 17.85
C TYR A 117 0.19 7.31 18.07
N ALA A 118 -0.23 7.86 19.18
CA ALA A 118 -1.65 8.03 19.48
C ALA A 118 -2.36 8.81 18.35
N THR A 119 -3.56 8.38 17.99
CA THR A 119 -4.34 8.98 16.92
C THR A 119 -5.84 8.85 17.19
N ASP A 120 -6.60 9.88 16.84
CA ASP A 120 -8.05 9.90 16.97
C ASP A 120 -8.75 8.78 16.17
N CYS A 121 -8.14 8.34 15.07
CA CYS A 121 -8.67 7.24 14.26
C CYS A 121 -8.64 5.88 14.96
N LYS A 122 -7.91 5.76 16.08
CA LYS A 122 -7.78 4.52 16.89
C LYS A 122 -7.89 4.84 18.39
N LYS A 123 -8.91 5.61 18.77
CA LYS A 123 -9.17 5.92 20.18
C LYS A 123 -9.28 4.65 21.01
N GLY A 124 -8.63 4.65 22.19
CA GLY A 124 -8.65 3.53 23.13
C GLY A 124 -7.68 2.39 22.81
N LEU A 125 -7.01 2.42 21.68
CA LEU A 125 -5.95 1.46 21.38
C LEU A 125 -4.58 2.06 21.70
N GLN A 126 -3.77 1.30 22.43
CA GLN A 126 -2.38 1.69 22.73
C GLN A 126 -1.57 1.78 21.43
N PRO A 127 -0.82 2.89 21.21
CA PRO A 127 0.12 2.98 20.10
C PRO A 127 1.20 1.91 20.24
N ARG A 128 1.67 1.39 19.11
CA ARG A 128 2.70 0.35 19.09
C ARG A 128 4.11 0.91 19.38
N GLY A 129 4.30 2.20 19.17
CA GLY A 129 5.53 2.91 19.48
C GLY A 129 6.66 2.67 18.50
N LEU A 130 7.79 3.33 18.79
CA LEU A 130 9.00 3.29 17.97
C LEU A 130 9.73 1.94 18.04
N ASP A 131 9.63 1.22 19.16
CA ASP A 131 10.26 -0.09 19.29
C ASP A 131 9.63 -1.11 18.33
N PHE A 132 8.32 -1.08 18.19
CA PHE A 132 7.64 -1.86 17.16
C PHE A 132 8.11 -1.49 15.74
N LEU A 133 8.21 -0.18 15.44
CA LEU A 133 8.70 0.28 14.15
C LEU A 133 10.12 -0.25 13.87
N ARG A 134 11.02 -0.15 14.85
CA ARG A 134 12.40 -0.65 14.74
C ARG A 134 12.43 -2.15 14.49
N GLN A 135 11.58 -2.93 15.18
CA GLN A 135 11.48 -4.37 14.97
C GLN A 135 11.00 -4.71 13.56
N VAL A 136 9.98 -4.00 13.05
CA VAL A 136 9.50 -4.21 11.68
C VAL A 136 10.58 -3.86 10.67
N CYS A 137 11.27 -2.72 10.82
CA CYS A 137 12.37 -2.33 9.93
C CYS A 137 13.52 -3.34 9.92
N ALA A 138 13.80 -3.97 11.05
CA ALA A 138 14.84 -5.00 11.16
C ALA A 138 14.41 -6.38 10.60
N ALA A 139 13.10 -6.62 10.48
CA ALA A 139 12.56 -7.93 10.09
C ALA A 139 12.41 -8.12 8.58
N VAL A 140 12.51 -7.05 7.78
CA VAL A 140 12.29 -7.09 6.31
C VAL A 140 13.28 -6.20 5.58
N ASP A 141 13.55 -6.53 4.33
CA ASP A 141 14.40 -5.71 3.43
C ASP A 141 13.57 -4.66 2.64
N LEU A 142 12.26 -4.64 2.85
CA LEU A 142 11.37 -3.70 2.19
C LEU A 142 11.43 -2.30 2.81
N PRO A 143 11.20 -1.24 2.03
CA PRO A 143 10.92 0.08 2.59
C PRO A 143 9.73 0.05 3.57
N VAL A 144 9.95 0.46 4.81
CA VAL A 144 8.93 0.55 5.86
C VAL A 144 8.55 2.01 6.06
N TYR A 145 7.26 2.31 5.95
CA TYR A 145 6.72 3.64 6.23
C TYR A 145 5.92 3.60 7.53
N ALA A 146 6.21 4.52 8.44
CA ALA A 146 5.45 4.66 9.68
C ALA A 146 4.07 5.29 9.41
N ILE A 147 3.00 4.80 10.07
CA ILE A 147 1.66 5.38 9.98
C ILE A 147 0.99 5.45 11.36
N GLY A 148 0.09 6.41 11.52
CA GLY A 148 -0.69 6.63 12.74
C GLY A 148 -0.07 7.63 13.70
N GLY A 149 -0.74 8.78 13.83
CA GLY A 149 -0.32 9.89 14.66
C GLY A 149 0.90 10.66 14.15
N ILE A 150 1.32 10.41 12.90
CA ILE A 150 2.42 11.13 12.27
C ILE A 150 1.98 12.56 11.93
N LYS A 151 2.84 13.53 12.22
CA LYS A 151 2.64 14.96 12.00
C LYS A 151 3.78 15.54 11.15
N PHE A 152 3.61 16.77 10.68
CA PHE A 152 4.69 17.57 10.12
C PHE A 152 5.55 18.13 11.26
N ASP A 153 6.38 17.28 11.86
CA ASP A 153 7.21 17.57 13.02
C ASP A 153 8.60 16.95 12.82
N GLU A 154 9.62 17.77 12.85
CA GLU A 154 10.99 17.36 12.55
C GLU A 154 11.52 16.33 13.56
N THR A 155 11.17 16.47 14.82
CA THR A 155 11.57 15.52 15.88
C THR A 155 10.96 14.14 15.62
N GLN A 156 9.69 14.09 15.22
CA GLN A 156 9.08 12.82 14.81
C GLN A 156 9.82 12.22 13.61
N TRP A 157 10.10 13.01 12.56
CA TRP A 157 10.80 12.53 11.38
C TRP A 157 12.19 11.96 11.70
N MET A 158 12.94 12.62 12.57
CA MET A 158 14.23 12.10 13.03
C MET A 158 14.06 10.76 13.74
N SER A 159 13.12 10.66 14.68
CA SER A 159 12.87 9.42 15.41
C SER A 159 12.43 8.25 14.48
N LEU A 160 11.64 8.53 13.45
CA LEU A 160 11.28 7.51 12.45
C LEU A 160 12.49 7.03 11.67
N LYS A 161 13.35 7.97 11.26
CA LYS A 161 14.59 7.67 10.52
C LYS A 161 15.56 6.83 11.36
N GLU A 162 15.72 7.15 12.64
CA GLU A 162 16.55 6.38 13.58
C GLU A 162 16.04 4.94 13.79
N CYS A 163 14.75 4.70 13.59
CA CYS A 163 14.18 3.35 13.57
C CYS A 163 14.44 2.58 12.27
N GLY A 164 15.02 3.21 11.24
CA GLY A 164 15.22 2.63 9.93
C GLY A 164 14.05 2.80 8.97
N ALA A 165 13.03 3.59 9.32
CA ALA A 165 11.90 3.83 8.43
C ALA A 165 12.30 4.66 7.22
N ALA A 166 11.78 4.29 6.04
CA ALA A 166 11.94 5.03 4.79
C ALA A 166 11.16 6.35 4.77
N GLY A 167 10.20 6.52 5.66
CA GLY A 167 9.39 7.72 5.79
C GLY A 167 8.14 7.51 6.64
N GLY A 168 7.19 8.44 6.52
CA GLY A 168 5.93 8.37 7.26
C GLY A 168 4.72 8.75 6.41
N CYS A 169 3.56 8.24 6.82
CA CYS A 169 2.27 8.50 6.20
C CYS A 169 1.44 9.42 7.10
N ILE A 170 1.04 10.58 6.60
CA ILE A 170 0.16 11.52 7.28
C ILE A 170 -1.25 11.36 6.70
N MET A 171 -2.25 11.18 7.55
CA MET A 171 -3.64 11.08 7.13
C MET A 171 -4.48 12.24 7.70
N SER A 172 -4.70 12.26 9.01
CA SER A 172 -5.58 13.25 9.64
C SER A 172 -5.07 14.69 9.54
N GLY A 173 -3.75 14.88 9.45
CA GLY A 173 -3.15 16.19 9.23
C GLY A 173 -3.47 16.79 7.86
N MET A 174 -3.60 15.92 6.84
CA MET A 174 -3.96 16.34 5.47
C MET A 174 -5.45 16.60 5.29
N MET A 175 -6.31 16.05 6.16
CA MET A 175 -7.77 16.26 6.08
C MET A 175 -8.24 17.57 6.73
N LYS A 176 -7.35 18.29 7.39
CA LYS A 176 -7.62 19.56 8.10
C LYS A 176 -6.95 20.77 7.44
N ALA A 177 -6.26 20.54 6.33
CA ALA A 177 -5.58 21.58 5.57
C ALA A 177 -6.53 22.34 4.65
#